data_1b0625ab39982821d3f1a18a45e3514d
#
_entry.id   1b0625ab39982821d3f1a18a45e3514d
#
_cell.length_a   1.000
_cell.length_b   1.000
_cell.length_c   1.000
_cell.angle_alpha   90.00
_cell.angle_beta   90.00
_cell.angle_gamma   90.00
#
_symmetry.space_group_name_H-M   'P 1'
#
loop_
_entity.id
_entity.type
_entity.pdbx_description
1 polymer ?
#
loop_
_entity_poly.entity_id
_entity_poly.type
_entity_poly.pdbx_seq_one_letter_code
_entity_poly.pdbx_strand_id
1 'polypeptide(L)'
;MKKTLLSFFACIFLIASSYGADVLTLTNQKTFAGHVVSIKNCTVEFQVEESSYLIPTNDVLTLEFEDPQNPIYQNFLVQSDGYFEKCMSGKMDAENFHGKTGGHFVLGVLFGPFALIGTALSNPTPNKGKTTYMMSKNKDLFQDPAYLSCYKKEAKKSLIKSEALGWLAWVLLVLAL
;
A
#
# COMPACT_ATOMS: atom_id res chain seq x y z
N MET A 1 34.03 50.04 -25.74
CA MET A 1 34.40 48.63 -25.45
C MET A 1 34.09 48.15 -24.01
N LYS A 2 33.96 49.00 -22.97
CA LYS A 2 33.63 48.56 -21.58
C LYS A 2 32.16 48.19 -21.35
N LYS A 3 31.21 48.71 -22.12
CA LYS A 3 29.77 48.45 -21.96
C LYS A 3 29.31 47.10 -22.54
N THR A 4 29.98 46.58 -23.55
CA THR A 4 29.68 45.28 -24.17
C THR A 4 30.16 44.09 -23.33
N LEU A 5 31.22 44.28 -22.57
CA LEU A 5 31.74 43.20 -21.68
C LEU A 5 30.82 42.94 -20.48
N LEU A 6 30.18 44.00 -19.96
CA LEU A 6 29.26 43.91 -18.82
C LEU A 6 27.95 43.20 -19.18
N SER A 7 27.49 43.38 -20.43
CA SER A 7 26.26 42.70 -20.94
C SER A 7 26.49 41.21 -21.14
N PHE A 8 27.69 40.77 -21.51
CA PHE A 8 28.02 39.36 -21.70
C PHE A 8 28.12 38.61 -20.38
N PHE A 9 28.62 39.29 -19.32
CA PHE A 9 28.70 38.71 -17.97
C PHE A 9 27.30 38.58 -17.32
N ALA A 10 26.37 39.50 -17.60
CA ALA A 10 25.01 39.42 -17.10
C ALA A 10 24.21 38.25 -17.72
N CYS A 11 24.47 37.88 -18.98
CA CYS A 11 23.83 36.72 -19.61
C CYS A 11 24.35 35.38 -19.10
N ILE A 12 25.60 35.29 -18.62
CA ILE A 12 26.18 34.06 -18.11
C ILE A 12 25.61 33.75 -16.72
N PHE A 13 25.20 34.73 -15.94
CA PHE A 13 24.62 34.54 -14.59
C PHE A 13 23.13 34.13 -14.61
N LEU A 14 22.46 34.22 -15.76
CA LEU A 14 21.06 33.78 -15.91
C LEU A 14 20.91 32.32 -16.32
N ILE A 15 21.99 31.55 -16.48
CA ILE A 15 21.98 30.08 -16.60
C ILE A 15 22.17 29.46 -15.22
N ALA A 16 21.73 30.13 -14.17
CA ALA A 16 21.72 29.57 -12.83
C ALA A 16 20.52 28.64 -12.70
N SER A 17 20.81 27.33 -12.94
CA SER A 17 20.17 26.20 -12.28
C SER A 17 18.65 26.28 -12.22
N SER A 18 17.98 25.95 -13.32
CA SER A 18 16.74 25.20 -13.21
C SER A 18 17.14 23.79 -12.75
N TYR A 19 17.45 23.63 -11.48
CA TYR A 19 17.33 22.30 -10.89
C TYR A 19 15.85 21.99 -11.02
N GLY A 20 15.52 21.13 -11.94
CA GLY A 20 14.19 20.63 -12.04
C GLY A 20 13.79 20.01 -10.71
N ALA A 21 12.54 19.92 -10.47
CA ALA A 21 12.00 19.38 -9.24
C ALA A 21 11.06 18.22 -9.60
N ASP A 22 11.12 17.16 -8.80
CA ASP A 22 10.08 16.13 -8.84
C ASP A 22 8.74 16.76 -8.50
N VAL A 23 7.67 16.30 -9.13
CA VAL A 23 6.32 16.82 -8.90
C VAL A 23 5.45 15.75 -8.26
N LEU A 24 4.96 16.03 -7.08
CA LEU A 24 4.03 15.18 -6.35
C LEU A 24 2.64 15.80 -6.38
N THR A 25 1.66 15.06 -6.89
CA THR A 25 0.24 15.44 -6.83
C THR A 25 -0.51 14.50 -5.89
N LEU A 26 -1.23 15.07 -4.93
CA LEU A 26 -2.05 14.32 -4.00
C LEU A 26 -3.46 14.07 -4.56
N THR A 27 -4.17 13.11 -3.96
CA THR A 27 -5.56 12.76 -4.29
C THR A 27 -6.55 13.93 -4.09
N ASN A 28 -6.22 14.91 -3.25
CA ASN A 28 -6.96 16.15 -3.08
C ASN A 28 -6.58 17.25 -4.10
N GLN A 29 -5.84 16.88 -5.17
CA GLN A 29 -5.37 17.74 -6.27
C GLN A 29 -4.35 18.81 -5.88
N LYS A 30 -3.81 18.78 -4.67
CA LYS A 30 -2.67 19.64 -4.29
C LYS A 30 -1.40 19.10 -4.93
N THR A 31 -0.62 20.00 -5.51
CA THR A 31 0.66 19.70 -6.18
C THR A 31 1.80 20.34 -5.42
N PHE A 32 2.88 19.61 -5.23
CA PHE A 32 4.11 20.05 -4.59
C PHE A 32 5.28 19.81 -5.53
N ALA A 33 6.19 20.76 -5.60
CA ALA A 33 7.47 20.63 -6.27
C ALA A 33 8.57 20.47 -5.22
N GLY A 34 9.45 19.49 -5.41
CA GLY A 34 10.50 19.16 -4.45
C GLY A 34 11.33 17.97 -4.92
N HIS A 35 11.82 17.15 -3.99
CA HIS A 35 12.61 15.97 -4.32
C HIS A 35 12.12 14.74 -3.60
N VAL A 36 12.04 13.63 -4.30
CA VAL A 36 11.77 12.32 -3.69
C VAL A 36 13.03 11.84 -2.99
N VAL A 37 12.95 11.65 -1.68
CA VAL A 37 14.06 11.13 -0.87
C VAL A 37 14.03 9.59 -0.82
N SER A 38 12.84 9.03 -0.61
CA SER A 38 12.67 7.57 -0.60
C SER A 38 11.23 7.17 -0.90
N ILE A 39 11.06 5.97 -1.48
CA ILE A 39 9.75 5.34 -1.65
C ILE A 39 9.78 4.01 -0.91
N LYS A 40 8.90 3.86 0.07
CA LYS A 40 8.70 2.61 0.83
C LYS A 40 7.30 2.09 0.59
N ASN A 41 7.03 0.84 0.96
CA ASN A 41 5.80 0.10 0.65
C ASN A 41 4.48 0.85 0.89
N CYS A 42 4.44 1.81 1.81
CA CYS A 42 3.22 2.54 2.15
C CYS A 42 3.43 4.05 2.25
N THR A 43 4.65 4.56 2.02
CA THR A 43 4.97 5.99 2.20
C THR A 43 5.97 6.47 1.16
N VAL A 44 5.76 7.70 0.71
CA VAL A 44 6.73 8.48 -0.06
C VAL A 44 7.31 9.53 0.87
N GLU A 45 8.62 9.55 1.01
CA GLU A 45 9.33 10.63 1.69
C GLU A 45 9.68 11.68 0.64
N PHE A 46 9.05 12.84 0.76
CA PHE A 46 9.14 13.94 -0.19
C PHE A 46 9.66 15.19 0.51
N GLN A 47 10.72 15.77 -0.03
CA GLN A 47 11.34 16.96 0.52
C GLN A 47 10.94 18.20 -0.27
N VAL A 48 10.39 19.18 0.43
CA VAL A 48 10.10 20.51 -0.11
C VAL A 48 10.98 21.50 0.65
N GLU A 49 11.88 22.15 -0.06
CA GLU A 49 12.89 23.04 0.53
C GLU A 49 13.71 22.29 1.60
N GLU A 50 13.68 22.74 2.85
CA GLU A 50 14.40 22.11 3.97
C GLU A 50 13.53 21.13 4.78
N SER A 51 12.25 20.99 4.44
CA SER A 51 11.31 20.16 5.20
C SER A 51 11.03 18.83 4.49
N SER A 52 11.12 17.73 5.21
CA SER A 52 10.78 16.38 4.72
C SER A 52 9.40 15.97 5.22
N TYR A 53 8.58 15.43 4.31
CA TYR A 53 7.21 14.98 4.56
C TYR A 53 7.09 13.49 4.25
N LEU A 54 6.51 12.73 5.18
CA LEU A 54 6.15 11.34 4.97
C LEU A 54 4.69 11.27 4.52
N ILE A 55 4.47 10.97 3.25
CA ILE A 55 3.16 10.98 2.62
C ILE A 55 2.73 9.54 2.36
N PRO A 56 1.57 9.10 2.88
CA PRO A 56 1.04 7.78 2.57
C PRO A 56 0.82 7.60 1.07
N THR A 57 1.21 6.45 0.51
CA THR A 57 1.03 6.19 -0.93
C THR A 57 -0.43 6.23 -1.38
N ASN A 58 -1.39 6.00 -0.47
CA ASN A 58 -2.82 6.12 -0.77
C ASN A 58 -3.27 7.57 -1.01
N ASP A 59 -2.50 8.55 -0.54
CA ASP A 59 -2.79 9.97 -0.70
C ASP A 59 -2.07 10.56 -1.94
N VAL A 60 -1.20 9.77 -2.59
CA VAL A 60 -0.50 10.15 -3.81
C VAL A 60 -1.33 9.79 -5.02
N LEU A 61 -1.65 10.78 -5.86
CA LEU A 61 -2.32 10.60 -7.14
C LEU A 61 -1.31 10.34 -8.25
N THR A 62 -0.30 11.22 -8.38
CA THR A 62 0.80 11.07 -9.34
C THR A 62 2.12 11.50 -8.71
N LEU A 63 3.20 10.89 -9.18
CA LEU A 63 4.57 11.26 -8.84
C LEU A 63 5.38 11.28 -10.12
N GLU A 64 5.81 12.47 -10.52
CA GLU A 64 6.59 12.71 -11.73
C GLU A 64 8.02 13.02 -11.32
N PHE A 65 8.97 12.21 -11.79
CA PHE A 65 10.38 12.42 -11.56
C PHE A 65 10.95 13.30 -12.67
N GLU A 66 11.76 14.29 -12.30
CA GLU A 66 12.51 15.09 -13.26
C GLU A 66 13.48 14.24 -14.06
N ASP A 67 14.23 13.37 -13.36
CA ASP A 67 15.18 12.45 -13.99
C ASP A 67 14.63 11.03 -14.00
N PRO A 68 14.25 10.49 -15.17
CA PRO A 68 13.82 9.10 -15.31
C PRO A 68 14.90 8.08 -14.94
N GLN A 69 16.17 8.47 -14.90
CA GLN A 69 17.30 7.62 -14.49
C GLN A 69 17.59 7.70 -12.99
N ASN A 70 16.80 8.48 -12.24
CA ASN A 70 16.96 8.58 -10.79
C ASN A 70 16.95 7.18 -10.15
N PRO A 71 17.97 6.81 -9.35
CA PRO A 71 18.07 5.48 -8.74
C PRO A 71 16.87 5.12 -7.86
N ILE A 72 16.24 6.11 -7.23
CA ILE A 72 15.04 5.91 -6.40
C ILE A 72 13.89 5.45 -7.29
N TYR A 73 13.71 6.08 -8.45
CA TYR A 73 12.68 5.73 -9.42
C TYR A 73 12.95 4.35 -10.02
N GLN A 74 14.17 4.07 -10.45
CA GLN A 74 14.53 2.76 -11.01
C GLN A 74 14.36 1.62 -9.99
N ASN A 75 14.78 1.83 -8.74
CA ASN A 75 14.56 0.87 -7.66
C ASN A 75 13.06 0.68 -7.38
N PHE A 76 12.26 1.75 -7.41
CA PHE A 76 10.81 1.66 -7.25
C PHE A 76 10.19 0.85 -8.39
N LEU A 77 10.56 1.07 -9.64
CA LEU A 77 10.07 0.30 -10.79
C LEU A 77 10.40 -1.19 -10.64
N VAL A 78 11.64 -1.53 -10.31
CA VAL A 78 12.05 -2.92 -10.09
C VAL A 78 11.25 -3.57 -8.94
N GLN A 79 10.97 -2.82 -7.88
CA GLN A 79 10.14 -3.31 -6.76
C GLN A 79 8.66 -3.36 -7.12
N SER A 80 8.17 -2.43 -7.96
CA SER A 80 6.75 -2.33 -8.33
C SER A 80 6.36 -3.31 -9.43
N ASP A 81 7.26 -3.70 -10.33
CA ASP A 81 6.97 -4.60 -11.45
C ASP A 81 6.43 -5.97 -11.04
N GLY A 82 6.71 -6.41 -9.82
CA GLY A 82 6.10 -7.61 -9.28
C GLY A 82 5.12 -7.35 -8.12
N TYR A 83 5.09 -6.15 -7.55
CA TYR A 83 4.32 -5.89 -6.33
C TYR A 83 2.82 -6.05 -6.57
N PHE A 84 2.28 -5.43 -7.60
CA PHE A 84 0.85 -5.48 -7.90
C PHE A 84 0.41 -6.92 -8.23
N GLU A 85 1.17 -7.62 -9.05
CA GLU A 85 0.88 -9.01 -9.41
C GLU A 85 0.96 -9.94 -8.20
N LYS A 86 2.01 -9.83 -7.39
CA LYS A 86 2.17 -10.60 -6.15
C LYS A 86 1.09 -10.28 -5.13
N CYS A 87 0.74 -9.00 -4.97
CA CYS A 87 -0.35 -8.56 -4.10
C CYS A 87 -1.69 -9.12 -4.57
N MET A 88 -1.99 -9.04 -5.87
CA MET A 88 -3.22 -9.59 -6.44
C MET A 88 -3.29 -11.11 -6.25
N SER A 89 -2.19 -11.82 -6.49
CA SER A 89 -2.09 -13.26 -6.25
C SER A 89 -2.37 -13.61 -4.78
N GLY A 90 -1.80 -12.84 -3.84
CA GLY A 90 -2.05 -13.01 -2.42
C GLY A 90 -3.52 -12.77 -2.04
N LYS A 91 -4.13 -11.75 -2.60
CA LYS A 91 -5.56 -11.45 -2.41
C LYS A 91 -6.45 -12.58 -2.94
N MET A 92 -6.23 -13.01 -4.18
CA MET A 92 -7.00 -14.09 -4.81
C MET A 92 -6.87 -15.42 -4.05
N ASP A 93 -5.66 -15.75 -3.58
CA ASP A 93 -5.44 -16.95 -2.79
C ASP A 93 -6.14 -16.88 -1.43
N ALA A 94 -6.19 -15.71 -0.80
CA ALA A 94 -6.92 -15.52 0.45
C ALA A 94 -8.44 -15.67 0.24
N GLU A 95 -9.00 -15.07 -0.79
CA GLU A 95 -10.42 -15.16 -1.11
C GLU A 95 -10.85 -16.59 -1.42
N ASN A 96 -10.08 -17.29 -2.24
CA ASN A 96 -10.47 -18.60 -2.75
C ASN A 96 -10.12 -19.75 -1.80
N PHE A 97 -9.00 -19.66 -1.08
CA PHE A 97 -8.41 -20.83 -0.41
C PHE A 97 -8.20 -20.68 1.09
N HIS A 98 -8.26 -19.44 1.67
CA HIS A 98 -8.06 -19.30 3.10
C HIS A 98 -9.11 -20.07 3.89
N GLY A 99 -10.36 -19.99 3.48
CA GLY A 99 -11.49 -20.70 4.10
C GLY A 99 -11.73 -20.28 5.56
N LYS A 100 -12.11 -21.23 6.40
CA LYS A 100 -12.38 -21.05 7.85
C LYS A 100 -13.56 -20.13 8.19
N THR A 101 -14.27 -19.60 7.21
CA THR A 101 -15.39 -18.68 7.41
C THR A 101 -16.52 -19.31 8.25
N GLY A 102 -16.83 -20.60 8.06
CA GLY A 102 -17.84 -21.30 8.88
C GLY A 102 -17.49 -21.33 10.36
N GLY A 103 -16.22 -21.62 10.72
CA GLY A 103 -15.77 -21.57 12.10
C GLY A 103 -15.85 -20.16 12.70
N HIS A 104 -15.46 -19.14 11.94
CA HIS A 104 -15.55 -17.74 12.35
C HIS A 104 -16.99 -17.25 12.46
N PHE A 105 -17.91 -17.75 11.63
CA PHE A 105 -19.34 -17.49 11.81
C PHE A 105 -19.82 -17.97 13.18
N VAL A 106 -19.48 -19.20 13.56
CA VAL A 106 -19.84 -19.77 14.88
C VAL A 106 -19.20 -18.97 16.02
N LEU A 107 -17.93 -18.55 15.86
CA LEU A 107 -17.27 -17.67 16.84
C LEU A 107 -18.01 -16.34 16.99
N GLY A 108 -18.50 -15.76 15.90
CA GLY A 108 -19.34 -14.56 15.92
C GLY A 108 -20.65 -14.75 16.70
N VAL A 109 -21.32 -15.88 16.52
CA VAL A 109 -22.54 -16.23 17.28
C VAL A 109 -22.25 -16.36 18.77
N LEU A 110 -21.15 -17.04 19.14
CA LEU A 110 -20.85 -17.34 20.54
C LEU A 110 -20.22 -16.19 21.32
N PHE A 111 -19.32 -15.45 20.68
CA PHE A 111 -18.49 -14.43 21.34
C PHE A 111 -18.79 -13.00 20.88
N GLY A 112 -19.60 -12.81 19.84
CA GLY A 112 -20.03 -11.51 19.35
C GLY A 112 -18.85 -10.58 19.04
N PRO A 113 -18.85 -9.34 19.58
CA PRO A 113 -17.81 -8.35 19.30
C PRO A 113 -16.40 -8.77 19.71
N PHE A 114 -16.26 -9.65 20.72
CA PHE A 114 -14.95 -10.13 21.19
C PHE A 114 -14.26 -11.01 20.13
N ALA A 115 -15.02 -11.79 19.34
CA ALA A 115 -14.48 -12.53 18.22
C ALA A 115 -13.86 -11.58 17.17
N LEU A 116 -14.57 -10.50 16.81
CA LEU A 116 -14.10 -9.49 15.86
C LEU A 116 -12.77 -8.88 16.29
N ILE A 117 -12.63 -8.52 17.57
CA ILE A 117 -11.39 -7.95 18.12
C ILE A 117 -10.26 -8.99 18.03
N GLY A 118 -10.51 -10.23 18.43
CA GLY A 118 -9.54 -11.32 18.34
C GLY A 118 -9.03 -11.55 16.91
N THR A 119 -9.93 -11.57 15.95
CA THR A 119 -9.58 -11.74 14.54
C THR A 119 -8.85 -10.51 13.96
N ALA A 120 -9.22 -9.30 14.36
CA ALA A 120 -8.52 -8.09 13.96
C ALA A 120 -7.04 -8.08 14.39
N LEU A 121 -6.74 -8.62 15.58
CA LEU A 121 -5.38 -8.78 16.11
C LEU A 121 -4.65 -10.00 15.55
N SER A 122 -5.35 -10.94 14.91
CA SER A 122 -4.75 -12.17 14.38
C SER A 122 -3.82 -11.89 13.19
N ASN A 123 -2.95 -12.86 12.90
CA ASN A 123 -2.05 -12.85 11.76
C ASN A 123 -2.31 -14.08 10.86
N PRO A 124 -3.33 -14.04 9.99
CA PRO A 124 -3.57 -15.12 9.05
C PRO A 124 -2.41 -15.23 8.05
N THR A 125 -1.97 -16.46 7.80
CA THR A 125 -0.91 -16.74 6.83
C THR A 125 -1.38 -17.82 5.86
N PRO A 126 -0.78 -17.95 4.66
CA PRO A 126 -1.14 -18.98 3.69
C PRO A 126 -1.02 -20.39 4.27
N ASN A 127 0.01 -20.64 5.07
CA ASN A 127 0.24 -21.95 5.72
C ASN A 127 -0.84 -22.31 6.75
N LYS A 128 -1.53 -21.31 7.30
CA LYS A 128 -2.63 -21.49 8.27
C LYS A 128 -4.01 -21.50 7.63
N GLY A 129 -4.10 -21.23 6.32
CA GLY A 129 -5.35 -21.33 5.57
C GLY A 129 -5.87 -22.78 5.53
N LYS A 130 -7.17 -22.96 5.28
CA LYS A 130 -7.78 -24.29 5.22
C LYS A 130 -7.23 -25.13 4.05
N THR A 131 -7.16 -24.53 2.89
CA THR A 131 -6.74 -25.20 1.64
C THR A 131 -5.64 -24.44 0.90
N THR A 132 -5.24 -23.25 1.33
CA THR A 132 -4.29 -22.38 0.60
C THR A 132 -2.99 -23.12 0.32
N TYR A 133 -2.41 -23.80 1.30
CA TYR A 133 -1.14 -24.51 1.12
C TYR A 133 -1.21 -25.60 0.05
N MET A 134 -2.36 -26.28 -0.08
CA MET A 134 -2.55 -27.36 -1.05
C MET A 134 -2.94 -26.84 -2.45
N MET A 135 -3.79 -25.82 -2.51
CA MET A 135 -4.48 -25.39 -3.73
C MET A 135 -3.80 -24.22 -4.44
N SER A 136 -3.05 -23.38 -3.72
CA SER A 136 -2.35 -22.25 -4.32
C SER A 136 -1.22 -22.71 -5.24
N LYS A 137 -1.13 -22.04 -6.39
CA LYS A 137 -0.02 -22.19 -7.34
C LYS A 137 1.15 -21.26 -7.01
N ASN A 138 0.97 -20.32 -6.07
CA ASN A 138 1.90 -19.24 -5.74
C ASN A 138 2.72 -19.57 -4.46
N LYS A 139 3.10 -20.82 -4.26
CA LYS A 139 3.78 -21.27 -3.03
C LYS A 139 5.15 -20.62 -2.83
N ASP A 140 5.82 -20.30 -3.91
CA ASP A 140 7.07 -19.53 -3.96
C ASP A 140 6.94 -18.11 -3.42
N LEU A 141 5.73 -17.53 -3.50
CA LEU A 141 5.43 -16.19 -3.00
C LEU A 141 5.00 -16.16 -1.52
N PHE A 142 4.86 -17.29 -0.86
CA PHE A 142 4.37 -17.37 0.53
C PHE A 142 5.26 -16.66 1.55
N GLN A 143 6.49 -16.33 1.21
CA GLN A 143 7.42 -15.52 2.01
C GLN A 143 7.58 -14.08 1.47
N ASP A 144 7.01 -13.78 0.30
CA ASP A 144 7.12 -12.46 -0.29
C ASP A 144 6.28 -11.42 0.49
N PRO A 145 6.87 -10.30 0.92
CA PRO A 145 6.17 -9.29 1.73
C PRO A 145 4.95 -8.69 1.03
N ALA A 146 5.00 -8.48 -0.30
CA ALA A 146 3.89 -7.93 -1.07
C ALA A 146 2.70 -8.91 -1.08
N TYR A 147 2.96 -10.16 -1.41
CA TYR A 147 1.97 -11.23 -1.37
C TYR A 147 1.36 -11.37 0.03
N LEU A 148 2.20 -11.49 1.07
CA LEU A 148 1.75 -11.70 2.45
C LEU A 148 0.91 -10.54 2.98
N SER A 149 1.26 -9.29 2.69
CA SER A 149 0.52 -8.13 3.16
C SER A 149 -0.92 -8.13 2.62
N CYS A 150 -1.09 -8.39 1.34
CA CYS A 150 -2.38 -8.43 0.68
C CYS A 150 -3.18 -9.68 1.06
N TYR A 151 -2.53 -10.83 1.16
CA TYR A 151 -3.14 -12.06 1.67
C TYR A 151 -3.72 -11.86 3.08
N LYS A 152 -2.92 -11.35 4.02
CA LYS A 152 -3.35 -11.10 5.41
C LYS A 152 -4.53 -10.15 5.47
N LYS A 153 -4.50 -9.08 4.70
CA LYS A 153 -5.57 -8.08 4.66
C LYS A 153 -6.89 -8.70 4.19
N GLU A 154 -6.87 -9.46 3.10
CA GLU A 154 -8.08 -10.06 2.54
C GLU A 154 -8.60 -11.22 3.37
N ALA A 155 -7.71 -12.09 3.88
CA ALA A 155 -8.09 -13.15 4.80
C ALA A 155 -8.78 -12.59 6.06
N LYS A 156 -8.19 -11.57 6.71
CA LYS A 156 -8.82 -10.90 7.86
C LYS A 156 -10.20 -10.36 7.53
N LYS A 157 -10.32 -9.64 6.42
CA LYS A 157 -11.58 -9.05 5.97
C LYS A 157 -12.67 -10.11 5.82
N SER A 158 -12.35 -11.24 5.19
CA SER A 158 -13.27 -12.37 5.01
C SER A 158 -13.70 -12.98 6.36
N LEU A 159 -12.77 -13.20 7.29
CA LEU A 159 -13.04 -13.75 8.61
C LEU A 159 -13.89 -12.81 9.47
N ILE A 160 -13.53 -11.53 9.53
CA ILE A 160 -14.29 -10.48 10.26
C ILE A 160 -15.71 -10.38 9.70
N LYS A 161 -15.87 -10.38 8.38
CA LYS A 161 -17.19 -10.37 7.74
C LYS A 161 -18.04 -11.56 8.19
N SER A 162 -17.46 -12.75 8.27
CA SER A 162 -18.16 -13.96 8.69
C SER A 162 -18.57 -13.90 10.18
N GLU A 163 -17.69 -13.40 11.06
CA GLU A 163 -18.00 -13.21 12.48
C GLU A 163 -19.08 -12.16 12.70
N ALA A 164 -19.03 -11.05 11.97
CA ALA A 164 -20.06 -10.01 12.02
C ALA A 164 -21.43 -10.54 11.60
N LEU A 165 -21.48 -11.38 10.57
CA LEU A 165 -22.73 -12.04 10.15
C LEU A 165 -23.22 -13.02 11.22
N GLY A 166 -22.33 -13.78 11.86
CA GLY A 166 -22.68 -14.68 12.96
C GLY A 166 -23.26 -13.91 14.15
N TRP A 167 -22.63 -12.82 14.55
CA TRP A 167 -23.13 -11.97 15.62
C TRP A 167 -24.50 -11.35 15.29
N LEU A 168 -24.67 -10.85 14.06
CA LEU A 168 -25.94 -10.31 13.62
C LEU A 168 -27.05 -11.36 13.66
N ALA A 169 -26.76 -12.59 13.22
CA ALA A 169 -27.72 -13.68 13.27
C ALA A 169 -28.17 -14.00 14.71
N TRP A 170 -27.22 -13.97 15.67
CA TRP A 170 -27.54 -14.15 17.08
C TRP A 170 -28.43 -13.04 17.64
N VAL A 171 -28.10 -11.77 17.34
CA VAL A 171 -28.90 -10.62 17.76
C VAL A 171 -30.34 -10.72 17.22
N LEU A 172 -30.50 -11.06 15.95
CA LEU A 172 -31.84 -11.23 15.35
C LEU A 172 -32.62 -12.37 15.99
N LEU A 173 -31.95 -13.48 16.34
CA LEU A 173 -32.58 -14.58 17.04
C LEU A 173 -33.11 -14.15 18.42
N VAL A 174 -32.28 -13.43 19.20
CA VAL A 174 -32.69 -12.95 20.54
C VAL A 174 -33.83 -11.95 20.47
N LEU A 175 -33.88 -11.10 19.43
CA LEU A 175 -34.96 -10.13 19.25
C LEU A 175 -36.27 -10.78 18.78
N ALA A 176 -36.22 -11.97 18.22
CA ALA A 176 -37.39 -12.72 17.72
C ALA A 176 -38.03 -13.64 18.78
N LEU A 177 -37.34 -13.87 19.90
CA LEU A 177 -37.82 -14.67 21.05
C LEU A 177 -38.47 -13.80 22.11
#